data_9b63f3732310b23cd0ecc46c64c27c62
#
_entry.id   9b63f3732310b23cd0ecc46c64c27c62
#
_cell.length_a   1.000
_cell.length_b   1.000
_cell.length_c   1.000
_cell.angle_alpha   90.00
_cell.angle_beta   90.00
_cell.angle_gamma   90.00
#
_symmetry.space_group_name_H-M   'P 1'
#
loop_
_entity.id
_entity.type
_entity.pdbx_description
1 polymer ?
#
loop_
_entity_poly.entity_id
_entity_poly.type
_entity_poly.pdbx_seq_one_letter_code
_entity_poly.pdbx_strand_id
1 'polypeptide(L)'
;MSAPDRELLEAASAILDARYRTGVHEVAAALRLADGRVVTGLHVEASAGRASVCAESAALSAAVVAGSPVVSIVGVLQRPGGSRHLIEPCGVCAELLGDHAAAATVWVAVADAFGPVPVPDLLPHRRRRAARPV
;
A
#
# COMPACT_ATOMS: atom_id res chain seq x y z
N MET A 1 -11.11 -7.50 -10.91
CA MET A 1 -9.76 -6.88 -10.95
C MET A 1 -9.26 -6.89 -12.39
N SER A 2 -8.78 -5.74 -12.87
CA SER A 2 -8.21 -5.61 -14.23
C SER A 2 -6.91 -6.40 -14.38
N ALA A 3 -6.43 -6.62 -15.63
CA ALA A 3 -5.14 -7.26 -15.85
C ALA A 3 -3.97 -6.46 -15.23
N PRO A 4 -3.89 -5.12 -15.39
CA PRO A 4 -2.85 -4.33 -14.73
C PRO A 4 -2.88 -4.42 -13.20
N ASP A 5 -4.06 -4.53 -12.58
CA ASP A 5 -4.14 -4.63 -11.12
C ASP A 5 -3.76 -6.03 -10.62
N ARG A 6 -3.99 -7.08 -11.42
CA ARG A 6 -3.46 -8.42 -11.11
C ARG A 6 -1.94 -8.46 -11.12
N GLU A 7 -1.27 -7.72 -12.00
CA GLU A 7 0.18 -7.57 -11.97
C GLU A 7 0.68 -6.97 -10.64
N LEU A 8 -0.10 -6.07 -10.02
CA LEU A 8 0.26 -5.55 -8.68
C LEU A 8 0.21 -6.64 -7.62
N LEU A 9 -0.81 -7.52 -7.65
CA LEU A 9 -0.87 -8.68 -6.75
C LEU A 9 0.32 -9.61 -6.96
N GLU A 10 0.69 -9.86 -8.21
CA GLU A 10 1.84 -10.70 -8.56
C GLU A 10 3.16 -10.05 -8.07
N ALA A 11 3.33 -8.74 -8.26
CA ALA A 11 4.50 -8.02 -7.79
C ALA A 11 4.63 -8.04 -6.26
N ALA A 12 3.55 -7.78 -5.52
CA ALA A 12 3.53 -7.86 -4.06
C ALA A 12 3.80 -9.30 -3.58
N SER A 13 3.18 -10.29 -4.25
CA SER A 13 3.38 -11.71 -3.94
C SER A 13 4.83 -12.15 -4.15
N ALA A 14 5.47 -11.69 -5.22
CA ALA A 14 6.88 -12.00 -5.51
C ALA A 14 7.82 -11.45 -4.41
N ILE A 15 7.52 -10.29 -3.83
CA ILE A 15 8.27 -9.76 -2.68
C ILE A 15 8.11 -10.68 -1.47
N LEU A 16 6.89 -11.16 -1.18
CA LEU A 16 6.67 -12.10 -0.09
C LEU A 16 7.34 -13.46 -0.34
N ASP A 17 7.33 -13.97 -1.57
CA ASP A 17 8.07 -15.19 -1.92
C ASP A 17 9.56 -15.07 -1.60
N ALA A 18 10.14 -13.91 -1.86
CA ALA A 18 11.57 -13.68 -1.67
C ALA A 18 11.96 -13.31 -0.23
N ARG A 19 11.06 -12.67 0.53
CA ARG A 19 11.43 -11.96 1.77
C ARG A 19 10.54 -12.22 2.97
N TYR A 20 9.44 -12.99 2.84
CA TYR A 20 8.56 -13.26 3.96
C TYR A 20 9.32 -13.80 5.18
N ARG A 21 9.00 -13.24 6.33
CA ARG A 21 9.49 -13.71 7.62
C ARG A 21 8.44 -13.44 8.68
N THR A 22 7.94 -14.50 9.32
CA THR A 22 6.94 -14.43 10.37
C THR A 22 7.33 -13.41 11.46
N GLY A 23 6.41 -12.51 11.77
CA GLY A 23 6.59 -11.47 12.79
C GLY A 23 7.53 -10.33 12.39
N VAL A 24 8.08 -10.32 11.20
CA VAL A 24 9.09 -9.32 10.78
C VAL A 24 8.78 -8.71 9.42
N HIS A 25 8.45 -9.52 8.41
CA HIS A 25 8.12 -9.10 7.05
C HIS A 25 6.91 -9.88 6.57
N GLU A 26 5.72 -9.39 6.88
CA GLU A 26 4.47 -10.14 6.63
C GLU A 26 3.57 -9.51 5.56
N VAL A 27 3.81 -8.24 5.23
CA VAL A 27 3.01 -7.49 4.25
C VAL A 27 3.92 -6.95 3.16
N ALA A 28 3.50 -7.11 1.92
CA ALA A 28 4.07 -6.40 0.78
C ALA A 28 3.01 -5.53 0.11
N ALA A 29 3.44 -4.40 -0.43
CA ALA A 29 2.61 -3.53 -1.23
C ALA A 29 3.20 -3.33 -2.61
N ALA A 30 2.34 -3.10 -3.60
CA ALA A 30 2.73 -2.72 -4.95
C ALA A 30 1.87 -1.54 -5.41
N LEU A 31 2.52 -0.53 -5.97
CA LEU A 31 1.92 0.69 -6.48
C LEU A 31 2.23 0.83 -7.96
N ARG A 32 1.20 1.06 -8.78
CA ARG A 32 1.36 1.43 -10.19
C ARG A 32 1.47 2.92 -10.31
N LEU A 33 2.43 3.36 -11.08
CA LEU A 33 2.64 4.76 -11.42
C LEU A 33 1.96 5.10 -12.76
N ALA A 34 1.67 6.36 -12.97
CA ALA A 34 1.03 6.85 -14.20
C ALA A 34 1.86 6.57 -15.47
N ASP A 35 3.17 6.45 -15.35
CA ASP A 35 4.07 6.09 -16.46
C ASP A 35 4.16 4.56 -16.70
N GLY A 36 3.37 3.75 -15.98
CA GLY A 36 3.29 2.31 -16.12
C GLY A 36 4.24 1.51 -15.24
N ARG A 37 5.26 2.15 -14.62
CA ARG A 37 6.16 1.46 -13.69
C ARG A 37 5.42 0.97 -12.45
N VAL A 38 5.94 -0.10 -11.87
CA VAL A 38 5.48 -0.63 -10.58
C VAL A 38 6.60 -0.46 -9.56
N VAL A 39 6.26 0.08 -8.40
CA VAL A 39 7.14 0.13 -7.23
C VAL A 39 6.58 -0.71 -6.12
N THR A 40 7.43 -1.29 -5.30
CA THR A 40 7.05 -2.20 -4.23
C THR A 40 7.61 -1.76 -2.89
N GLY A 41 6.99 -2.21 -1.82
CA GLY A 41 7.44 -2.02 -0.46
C GLY A 41 7.19 -3.25 0.38
N LEU A 42 7.94 -3.38 1.46
CA LEU A 42 7.87 -4.49 2.40
C LEU A 42 7.70 -3.96 3.82
N HIS A 43 6.84 -4.60 4.60
CA HIS A 43 6.70 -4.37 6.03
C HIS A 43 8.01 -4.72 6.75
N VAL A 44 8.47 -3.82 7.60
CA VAL A 44 9.62 -4.01 8.48
C VAL A 44 9.17 -3.77 9.92
N GLU A 45 9.07 -4.86 10.69
CA GLU A 45 8.65 -4.79 12.09
C GLU A 45 9.78 -4.32 12.99
N ALA A 46 9.44 -3.45 13.94
CA ALA A 46 10.33 -3.02 15.00
C ALA A 46 9.81 -3.46 16.37
N SER A 47 10.70 -3.64 17.34
CA SER A 47 10.32 -3.96 18.72
C SER A 47 9.42 -2.90 19.35
N ALA A 48 9.67 -1.62 19.05
CA ALA A 48 8.73 -0.54 19.33
C ALA A 48 7.78 -0.39 18.14
N GLY A 49 6.51 -0.78 18.29
CA GLY A 49 5.55 -0.86 17.16
C GLY A 49 5.42 0.40 16.33
N ARG A 50 5.53 1.59 16.94
CA ARG A 50 5.51 2.88 16.23
C ARG A 50 6.69 3.11 15.29
N ALA A 51 7.79 2.39 15.48
CA ALA A 51 8.96 2.45 14.60
C ALA A 51 8.85 1.51 13.40
N SER A 52 7.86 0.62 13.39
CA SER A 52 7.61 -0.29 12.27
C SER A 52 7.26 0.48 11.00
N VAL A 53 7.70 -0.03 9.85
CA VAL A 53 7.42 0.54 8.54
C VAL A 53 6.36 -0.32 7.86
N CYS A 54 5.23 0.29 7.48
CA CYS A 54 4.22 -0.38 6.68
C CYS A 54 4.69 -0.53 5.22
N ALA A 55 4.27 -1.59 4.57
CA ALA A 55 4.64 -1.88 3.18
C ALA A 55 4.20 -0.76 2.22
N GLU A 56 2.99 -0.22 2.41
CA GLU A 56 2.44 0.85 1.58
C GLU A 56 3.23 2.15 1.74
N SER A 57 3.65 2.49 2.96
CA SER A 57 4.49 3.68 3.23
C SER A 57 5.85 3.55 2.57
N ALA A 58 6.47 2.35 2.62
CA ALA A 58 7.74 2.08 1.95
C ALA A 58 7.60 2.20 0.43
N ALA A 59 6.55 1.61 -0.15
CA ALA A 59 6.27 1.70 -1.58
C ALA A 59 5.96 3.13 -2.02
N LEU A 60 5.24 3.92 -1.21
CA LEU A 60 4.95 5.32 -1.50
C LEU A 60 6.23 6.16 -1.53
N SER A 61 7.15 5.94 -0.59
CA SER A 61 8.46 6.61 -0.62
C SER A 61 9.21 6.32 -1.93
N ALA A 62 9.22 5.06 -2.37
CA ALA A 62 9.81 4.68 -3.66
C ALA A 62 9.09 5.34 -4.85
N ALA A 63 7.77 5.46 -4.80
CA ALA A 63 6.98 6.15 -5.83
C ALA A 63 7.35 7.63 -5.95
N VAL A 64 7.50 8.32 -4.82
CA VAL A 64 7.92 9.73 -4.79
C VAL A 64 9.31 9.90 -5.39
N VAL A 65 10.26 9.02 -5.07
CA VAL A 65 11.61 9.02 -5.67
C VAL A 65 11.54 8.77 -7.18
N ALA A 66 10.64 7.89 -7.63
CA ALA A 66 10.44 7.59 -9.05
C ALA A 66 9.86 8.78 -9.84
N GLY A 67 9.19 9.73 -9.18
CA GLY A 67 8.76 11.00 -9.77
C GLY A 67 7.53 10.92 -10.67
N SER A 68 6.73 9.85 -10.60
CA SER A 68 5.48 9.70 -11.35
C SER A 68 4.31 9.47 -10.38
N PRO A 69 3.11 10.03 -10.63
CA PRO A 69 1.96 9.88 -9.75
C PRO A 69 1.53 8.41 -9.58
N VAL A 70 1.09 8.07 -8.39
CA VAL A 70 0.48 6.76 -8.10
C VAL A 70 -0.94 6.73 -8.63
N VAL A 71 -1.33 5.64 -9.29
CA VAL A 71 -2.69 5.46 -9.85
C VAL A 71 -3.44 4.27 -9.25
N SER A 72 -2.76 3.22 -8.85
CA SER A 72 -3.39 2.03 -8.23
C SER A 72 -2.49 1.39 -7.17
N ILE A 73 -3.10 0.81 -6.14
CA ILE A 73 -2.42 0.31 -4.94
C ILE A 73 -3.00 -1.03 -4.54
N VAL A 74 -2.13 -1.97 -4.19
CA VAL A 74 -2.52 -3.20 -3.49
C VAL A 74 -1.61 -3.45 -2.29
N GLY A 75 -2.17 -3.99 -1.20
CA GLY A 75 -1.46 -4.54 -0.06
C GLY A 75 -1.78 -6.02 0.11
N VAL A 76 -0.79 -6.85 0.35
CA VAL A 76 -0.94 -8.30 0.53
C VAL A 76 -0.30 -8.72 1.83
N LEU A 77 -1.09 -9.31 2.71
CA LEU A 77 -0.64 -9.96 3.94
C LEU A 77 -0.42 -11.45 3.69
N GLN A 78 0.70 -11.99 4.11
CA GLN A 78 0.90 -13.42 4.23
C GLN A 78 0.86 -13.82 5.71
N ARG A 79 0.10 -14.88 6.01
CA ARG A 79 0.04 -15.45 7.34
C ARG A 79 1.05 -16.61 7.49
N PRO A 80 1.41 -16.96 8.72
CA PRO A 80 2.10 -18.23 8.97
C PRO A 80 1.30 -19.38 8.33
N GLY A 81 1.96 -20.27 7.58
CA GLY A 81 1.30 -21.30 6.80
C GLY A 81 1.09 -20.95 5.32
N GLY A 82 1.39 -19.71 4.91
CA GLY A 82 1.50 -19.30 3.50
C GLY A 82 0.23 -18.73 2.86
N SER A 83 -0.92 -18.70 3.56
CA SER A 83 -2.12 -18.07 3.02
C SER A 83 -1.91 -16.57 2.84
N ARG A 84 -2.39 -16.02 1.72
CA ARG A 84 -2.27 -14.60 1.36
C ARG A 84 -3.64 -13.94 1.31
N HIS A 85 -3.68 -12.72 1.77
CA HIS A 85 -4.89 -11.92 1.87
C HIS A 85 -4.63 -10.52 1.35
N LEU A 86 -5.50 -10.03 0.49
CA LEU A 86 -5.53 -8.61 0.16
C LEU A 86 -6.03 -7.87 1.39
N ILE A 87 -5.33 -6.81 1.78
CA ILE A 87 -5.66 -6.01 2.97
C ILE A 87 -5.76 -4.52 2.66
N GLU A 88 -6.54 -3.85 3.46
CA GLU A 88 -6.66 -2.40 3.45
C GLU A 88 -5.39 -1.76 4.06
N PRO A 89 -4.98 -0.56 3.58
CA PRO A 89 -3.96 0.23 4.26
C PRO A 89 -4.38 0.56 5.70
N CYS A 90 -3.43 0.52 6.63
CA CYS A 90 -3.67 1.00 7.99
C CYS A 90 -3.90 2.53 8.01
N GLY A 91 -4.33 3.07 9.16
CA GLY A 91 -4.58 4.51 9.30
C GLY A 91 -3.38 5.39 8.99
N VAL A 92 -2.16 4.94 9.33
CA VAL A 92 -0.91 5.65 9.02
C VAL A 92 -0.71 5.72 7.51
N CYS A 93 -0.85 4.60 6.79
CA CYS A 93 -0.70 4.57 5.34
C CYS A 93 -1.84 5.33 4.65
N ALA A 94 -3.07 5.22 5.12
CA ALA A 94 -4.20 5.97 4.59
C ALA A 94 -3.98 7.49 4.70
N GLU A 95 -3.38 7.97 5.78
CA GLU A 95 -2.99 9.37 5.97
C GLU A 95 -1.96 9.81 4.93
N LEU A 96 -0.86 9.05 4.79
CA LEU A 96 0.20 9.35 3.81
C LEU A 96 -0.31 9.30 2.37
N LEU A 97 -1.08 8.27 2.03
CA LEU A 97 -1.67 8.12 0.70
C LEU A 97 -2.63 9.28 0.40
N GLY A 98 -3.40 9.72 1.38
CA GLY A 98 -4.29 10.86 1.26
C GLY A 98 -3.56 12.17 0.92
N ASP A 99 -2.33 12.35 1.41
CA ASP A 99 -1.52 13.55 1.13
C ASP A 99 -0.76 13.46 -0.20
N HIS A 100 -0.31 12.27 -0.60
CA HIS A 100 0.64 12.09 -1.72
C HIS A 100 0.09 11.30 -2.91
N ALA A 101 -1.06 10.64 -2.77
CA ALA A 101 -1.68 9.80 -3.79
C ALA A 101 -3.21 9.92 -3.82
N ALA A 102 -3.74 11.13 -3.56
CA ALA A 102 -5.19 11.36 -3.40
C ALA A 102 -6.02 11.00 -4.65
N ALA A 103 -5.41 11.01 -5.83
CA ALA A 103 -6.08 10.63 -7.08
C ALA A 103 -6.04 9.13 -7.38
N ALA A 104 -5.34 8.34 -6.56
CA ALA A 104 -5.20 6.90 -6.75
C ALA A 104 -6.41 6.13 -6.20
N THR A 105 -6.52 4.88 -6.65
CA THR A 105 -7.43 3.88 -6.08
C THR A 105 -6.63 2.82 -5.33
N VAL A 106 -7.23 2.25 -4.31
CA VAL A 106 -6.68 1.13 -3.56
C VAL A 106 -7.64 -0.04 -3.58
N TRP A 107 -7.14 -1.25 -3.77
CA TRP A 107 -7.92 -2.47 -3.71
C TRP A 107 -8.11 -2.89 -2.26
N VAL A 108 -9.36 -3.02 -1.85
CA VAL A 108 -9.76 -3.38 -0.48
C VAL A 108 -10.82 -4.48 -0.50
N ALA A 109 -11.00 -5.13 0.64
CA ALA A 109 -12.14 -6.02 0.85
C ALA A 109 -13.43 -5.17 0.97
N VAL A 110 -14.43 -5.49 0.14
CA VAL A 110 -15.75 -4.84 0.15
C VAL A 110 -16.80 -5.94 0.27
N ALA A 111 -17.42 -6.06 1.43
CA ALA A 111 -18.32 -7.17 1.76
C ALA A 111 -17.64 -8.53 1.48
N ASP A 112 -18.21 -9.37 0.62
CA ASP A 112 -17.67 -10.70 0.27
C ASP A 112 -16.79 -10.70 -0.99
N ALA A 113 -16.36 -9.51 -1.45
CA ALA A 113 -15.58 -9.34 -2.68
C ALA A 113 -14.43 -8.34 -2.48
N PHE A 114 -13.64 -8.11 -3.53
CA PHE A 114 -12.62 -7.07 -3.59
C PHE A 114 -13.03 -6.00 -4.58
N GLY A 115 -12.80 -4.75 -4.23
CA GLY A 115 -13.10 -3.62 -5.09
C GLY A 115 -12.09 -2.48 -4.96
N PRO A 116 -11.95 -1.67 -6.02
CA PRO A 116 -11.17 -0.45 -5.94
C PRO A 116 -11.95 0.64 -5.21
N VAL A 117 -11.30 1.30 -4.28
CA VAL A 117 -11.84 2.42 -3.50
C VAL A 117 -10.92 3.63 -3.71
N PRO A 118 -11.47 4.83 -3.94
CA PRO A 118 -10.66 6.05 -3.97
C PRO A 118 -9.89 6.24 -2.67
N VAL A 119 -8.63 6.61 -2.74
CA VAL A 119 -7.79 6.83 -1.55
C VAL A 119 -8.44 7.77 -0.52
N PRO A 120 -9.10 8.89 -0.90
CA PRO A 120 -9.76 9.75 0.07
C PRO A 120 -10.85 9.07 0.90
N ASP A 121 -11.47 8.01 0.40
CA ASP A 121 -12.54 7.28 1.09
C ASP A 121 -12.01 6.39 2.22
N LEU A 122 -10.69 6.14 2.30
CA LEU A 122 -10.08 5.40 3.41
C LEU A 122 -10.17 6.17 4.74
N LEU A 123 -10.09 7.51 4.70
CA LEU A 123 -10.23 8.41 5.84
C LEU A 123 -11.09 9.61 5.43
N PRO A 124 -12.42 9.47 5.36
CA PRO A 124 -13.31 10.48 4.77
C PRO A 124 -13.36 11.79 5.58
N HIS A 125 -13.08 11.75 6.87
CA HIS A 125 -13.15 12.89 7.78
C HIS A 125 -11.79 13.24 8.40
N ARG A 126 -10.69 12.91 7.73
CA ARG A 126 -9.36 13.20 8.25
C ARG A 126 -9.12 14.71 8.36
N ARG A 127 -8.39 15.11 9.40
CA ARG A 127 -7.92 16.49 9.55
C ARG A 127 -6.77 16.74 8.57
N ARG A 128 -6.96 17.72 7.68
CA ARG A 128 -5.86 18.24 6.85
C ARG A 128 -5.12 19.35 7.58
N ARG A 129 -3.81 19.30 7.51
CA ARG A 129 -3.00 20.42 7.99
C ARG A 129 -3.15 21.58 7.01
N ALA A 130 -3.54 22.76 7.49
CA ALA A 130 -3.51 23.98 6.67
C ALA A 130 -2.07 24.26 6.20
N ALA A 131 -1.92 24.67 4.95
CA ALA A 131 -0.63 25.14 4.45
C ALA A 131 -0.14 26.28 5.35
N ARG A 132 1.11 26.20 5.82
CA ARG A 132 1.72 27.30 6.55
C ARG A 132 2.05 28.42 5.55
N PRO A 133 1.69 29.67 5.82
CA PRO A 133 2.18 30.76 5.00
C PRO A 133 3.71 30.77 5.01
N VAL A 134 4.30 30.93 3.84
CA VAL A 134 5.75 31.13 3.69
C VAL A 134 6.11 32.56 4.00
#